data_160ad830e848c73bf0d115fc970e2c1c
#
_entry.id   160ad830e848c73bf0d115fc970e2c1c
#
_cell.length_a   1.000
_cell.length_b   1.000
_cell.length_c   1.000
_cell.angle_alpha   90.00
_cell.angle_beta   90.00
_cell.angle_gamma   90.00
#
_symmetry.space_group_name_H-M   'P 1'
#
loop_
_entity.id
_entity.type
_entity.pdbx_description
1 polymer ?
#
loop_
_entity_poly.entity_id
_entity_poly.type
_entity_poly.pdbx_seq_one_letter_code
_entity_poly.pdbx_strand_id
1 'polypeptide(L)'
;HFRGARPEIMLNFPEDFKNAETVILNINYRCSGNILDTAMKVINHNENRYAKKLSTPNEPGEPVQIKEFRNPRDEYMAVASLLRNRMEEGDNIEDTALLFRTNQETEGLVAALMEYGVPFTMKEKLPNLFRHWICRNMIAYLKMAEGDRSRSTFLEIMNRPNRYISREALNSSQINFNELREYYKDKDWMCDRITTLETHLRILGTLSPFAAINFIRKGMGFEEYLREYAQYRKIKPEELLETLDRIHESAKGMKTLAKWQAYIEEYTKRLNEQARKQQDKKEGVTISTLHAVKGLEYDIVYILN
;
A
#
# COMPACT_ATOMS: atom_id res chain seq x y z
N HIS A 1 -6.84 4.27 15.80
CA HIS A 1 -8.14 4.98 15.77
C HIS A 1 -8.58 5.19 14.32
N PHE A 2 -9.85 4.88 14.02
CA PHE A 2 -10.38 5.03 12.67
C PHE A 2 -10.44 6.52 12.27
N ARG A 3 -9.69 6.88 11.20
CA ARG A 3 -9.63 8.26 10.64
C ARG A 3 -9.40 9.35 11.68
N GLY A 4 -8.56 9.12 12.67
CA GLY A 4 -8.25 10.11 13.70
C GLY A 4 -9.33 10.27 14.78
N ALA A 5 -10.31 9.38 14.85
CA ALA A 5 -11.30 9.39 15.93
C ALA A 5 -10.61 9.30 17.31
N ARG A 6 -11.10 10.09 18.24
CA ARG A 6 -10.62 10.13 19.64
C ARG A 6 -11.72 9.57 20.54
N PRO A 7 -11.69 8.26 20.84
CA PRO A 7 -12.70 7.62 21.69
C PRO A 7 -12.73 8.19 23.10
N GLU A 8 -11.62 8.77 23.56
CA GLU A 8 -11.54 9.42 24.89
C GLU A 8 -12.59 10.51 25.07
N ILE A 9 -12.92 11.27 24.00
CA ILE A 9 -13.96 12.32 24.04
C ILE A 9 -15.32 11.70 24.41
N MET A 10 -15.64 10.54 23.83
CA MET A 10 -16.90 9.83 24.16
C MET A 10 -16.87 9.22 25.54
N LEU A 11 -15.72 8.67 25.97
CA LEU A 11 -15.58 8.04 27.28
C LEU A 11 -15.70 9.06 28.41
N ASN A 12 -15.14 10.27 28.21
CA ASN A 12 -15.15 11.35 29.20
C ASN A 12 -16.43 12.22 29.12
N PHE A 13 -17.29 12.01 28.11
CA PHE A 13 -18.48 12.83 27.91
C PHE A 13 -19.39 12.95 29.14
N PRO A 14 -19.66 11.88 29.93
CA PRO A 14 -20.47 12.01 31.15
C PRO A 14 -19.78 12.80 32.27
N GLU A 15 -18.44 12.90 32.25
CA GLU A 15 -17.66 13.70 33.22
C GLU A 15 -17.73 15.19 32.85
N ASP A 16 -17.67 15.50 31.55
CA ASP A 16 -17.76 16.87 31.02
C ASP A 16 -19.19 17.42 31.10
N PHE A 17 -20.21 16.56 30.97
CA PHE A 17 -21.64 16.92 30.95
C PHE A 17 -22.40 16.14 32.02
N LYS A 18 -22.48 16.69 33.21
CA LYS A 18 -23.08 16.03 34.40
C LYS A 18 -24.55 15.64 34.27
N ASN A 19 -25.29 16.26 33.34
CA ASN A 19 -26.72 15.97 33.10
C ASN A 19 -26.91 15.03 31.90
N ALA A 20 -25.84 14.42 31.37
CA ALA A 20 -25.93 13.49 30.26
C ALA A 20 -26.51 12.14 30.71
N GLU A 21 -27.53 11.66 30.02
CA GLU A 21 -28.07 10.33 30.19
C GLU A 21 -27.39 9.36 29.22
N THR A 22 -27.01 8.17 29.73
CA THR A 22 -26.38 7.14 28.91
C THR A 22 -27.40 6.08 28.54
N VAL A 23 -27.69 5.94 27.24
CA VAL A 23 -28.53 4.86 26.70
C VAL A 23 -27.65 3.83 26.01
N ILE A 24 -27.71 2.57 26.46
CA ILE A 24 -26.92 1.50 25.90
C ILE A 24 -27.73 0.72 24.86
N LEU A 25 -27.29 0.75 23.60
CA LEU A 25 -27.80 -0.12 22.55
C LEU A 25 -27.07 -1.47 22.63
N ASN A 26 -27.73 -2.50 23.15
CA ASN A 26 -27.13 -3.80 23.46
C ASN A 26 -27.59 -4.94 22.55
N ILE A 27 -28.51 -4.69 21.61
CA ILE A 27 -29.00 -5.70 20.66
C ILE A 27 -28.33 -5.47 19.29
N ASN A 28 -27.69 -6.49 18.80
CA ASN A 28 -27.10 -6.55 17.45
C ASN A 28 -28.04 -7.37 16.55
N TYR A 29 -28.68 -6.73 15.58
CA TYR A 29 -29.59 -7.37 14.63
C TYR A 29 -28.91 -7.86 13.35
N ARG A 30 -27.59 -7.64 13.20
CA ARG A 30 -26.85 -7.93 11.97
C ARG A 30 -26.19 -9.31 12.01
N CYS A 31 -25.34 -9.55 13.01
CA CYS A 31 -24.48 -10.71 13.04
C CYS A 31 -25.18 -11.94 13.63
N SER A 32 -24.79 -13.13 13.15
CA SER A 32 -25.08 -14.40 13.83
C SER A 32 -24.39 -14.47 15.20
N GLY A 33 -24.83 -15.36 16.09
CA GLY A 33 -24.32 -15.50 17.45
C GLY A 33 -22.82 -15.77 17.48
N ASN A 34 -22.32 -16.71 16.67
CA ASN A 34 -20.90 -17.07 16.64
C ASN A 34 -20.00 -15.93 16.18
N ILE A 35 -20.44 -15.10 15.23
CA ILE A 35 -19.72 -13.90 14.79
C ILE A 35 -19.69 -12.88 15.92
N LEU A 36 -20.83 -12.62 16.56
CA LEU A 36 -20.91 -11.67 17.67
C LEU A 36 -20.00 -12.06 18.83
N ASP A 37 -20.03 -13.33 19.24
CA ASP A 37 -19.20 -13.86 20.33
C ASP A 37 -17.71 -13.73 20.01
N THR A 38 -17.31 -14.02 18.77
CA THR A 38 -15.93 -13.87 18.34
C THR A 38 -15.49 -12.40 18.35
N ALA A 39 -16.33 -11.51 17.83
CA ALA A 39 -16.08 -10.06 17.84
C ALA A 39 -15.98 -9.52 19.27
N MET A 40 -16.83 -10.01 20.18
CA MET A 40 -16.78 -9.63 21.60
C MET A 40 -15.49 -10.10 22.29
N LYS A 41 -14.98 -11.29 21.94
CA LYS A 41 -13.68 -11.77 22.44
C LYS A 41 -12.55 -10.84 21.98
N VAL A 42 -12.53 -10.44 20.72
CA VAL A 42 -11.52 -9.52 20.18
C VAL A 42 -11.59 -8.16 20.86
N ILE A 43 -12.76 -7.54 20.96
CA ILE A 43 -12.90 -6.19 21.55
C ILE A 43 -12.64 -6.18 23.07
N ASN A 44 -12.79 -7.30 23.75
CA ASN A 44 -12.53 -7.40 25.19
C ASN A 44 -11.06 -7.19 25.58
N HIS A 45 -10.13 -7.33 24.64
CA HIS A 45 -8.72 -6.96 24.84
C HIS A 45 -8.48 -5.45 24.91
N ASN A 46 -9.48 -4.64 24.55
CA ASN A 46 -9.38 -3.19 24.64
C ASN A 46 -9.95 -2.73 26.00
N GLU A 47 -9.08 -2.25 26.89
CA GLU A 47 -9.43 -1.79 28.23
C GLU A 47 -10.18 -0.44 28.19
N ASN A 48 -9.83 0.46 27.27
CA ASN A 48 -10.43 1.78 27.15
C ASN A 48 -11.71 1.74 26.30
N ARG A 49 -12.81 1.28 26.89
CA ARG A 49 -14.13 1.22 26.25
C ARG A 49 -15.26 1.24 27.28
N TYR A 50 -16.48 1.58 26.84
CA TYR A 50 -17.67 1.30 27.65
C TYR A 50 -17.86 -0.21 27.77
N ALA A 51 -18.02 -0.69 29.02
CA ALA A 51 -18.37 -2.07 29.27
C ALA A 51 -19.83 -2.29 28.85
N LYS A 52 -20.05 -3.07 27.77
CA LYS A 52 -21.40 -3.48 27.38
C LYS A 52 -21.40 -4.94 26.95
N LYS A 53 -22.48 -5.61 27.24
CA LYS A 53 -22.75 -6.97 26.79
C LYS A 53 -23.74 -6.90 25.63
N LEU A 54 -23.29 -7.30 24.47
CA LEU A 54 -24.14 -7.36 23.26
C LEU A 54 -24.83 -8.73 23.19
N SER A 55 -26.05 -8.75 22.69
CA SER A 55 -26.80 -9.97 22.35
C SER A 55 -27.34 -9.84 20.93
N THR A 56 -27.70 -10.96 20.32
CA THR A 56 -28.37 -10.98 19.01
C THR A 56 -29.56 -11.89 19.06
N PRO A 57 -30.68 -11.55 18.40
CA PRO A 57 -31.82 -12.44 18.20
C PRO A 57 -31.58 -13.46 17.07
N ASN A 58 -30.50 -13.30 16.30
CA ASN A 58 -30.18 -14.16 15.16
C ASN A 58 -29.66 -15.52 15.66
N GLU A 59 -29.85 -16.56 14.83
CA GLU A 59 -29.33 -17.89 15.08
C GLU A 59 -27.80 -17.89 15.27
N PRO A 60 -27.23 -18.92 15.93
CA PRO A 60 -25.79 -19.01 16.14
C PRO A 60 -24.96 -18.90 14.84
N GLY A 61 -25.47 -19.44 13.74
CA GLY A 61 -24.77 -19.49 12.46
C GLY A 61 -23.54 -20.40 12.47
N GLU A 62 -22.78 -20.37 11.38
CA GLU A 62 -21.55 -21.13 11.24
C GLU A 62 -20.44 -20.60 12.19
N PRO A 63 -19.60 -21.48 12.75
CA PRO A 63 -18.44 -21.06 13.54
C PRO A 63 -17.43 -20.24 12.71
N VAL A 64 -16.86 -19.22 13.32
CA VAL A 64 -15.75 -18.50 12.71
C VAL A 64 -14.54 -19.42 12.59
N GLN A 65 -14.02 -19.56 11.38
CA GLN A 65 -12.87 -20.41 11.06
C GLN A 65 -11.60 -19.59 10.97
N ILE A 66 -10.50 -20.12 11.48
CA ILE A 66 -9.16 -19.55 11.33
C ILE A 66 -8.32 -20.59 10.61
N LYS A 67 -7.69 -20.22 9.51
CA LYS A 67 -6.79 -21.07 8.72
C LYS A 67 -5.43 -20.41 8.61
N GLU A 68 -4.37 -21.17 8.80
CA GLU A 68 -2.99 -20.70 8.65
C GLU A 68 -2.39 -21.21 7.33
N PHE A 69 -1.66 -20.35 6.65
CA PHE A 69 -0.98 -20.66 5.40
C PHE A 69 0.52 -20.37 5.52
N ARG A 70 1.34 -21.06 4.76
CA ARG A 70 2.81 -20.90 4.78
C ARG A 70 3.26 -19.56 4.20
N ASN A 71 2.50 -19.05 3.26
CA ASN A 71 2.77 -17.78 2.57
C ASN A 71 1.48 -17.22 1.96
N PRO A 72 1.44 -15.92 1.60
CA PRO A 72 0.27 -15.29 1.02
C PRO A 72 -0.23 -15.92 -0.28
N ARG A 73 0.67 -16.47 -1.10
CA ARG A 73 0.28 -17.12 -2.36
C ARG A 73 -0.57 -18.36 -2.11
N ASP A 74 -0.19 -19.20 -1.13
CA ASP A 74 -0.97 -20.40 -0.78
C ASP A 74 -2.36 -20.01 -0.25
N GLU A 75 -2.45 -18.93 0.53
CA GLU A 75 -3.72 -18.36 0.99
C GLU A 75 -4.60 -17.94 -0.19
N TYR A 76 -4.07 -17.14 -1.12
CA TYR A 76 -4.84 -16.62 -2.25
C TYR A 76 -5.32 -17.74 -3.19
N MET A 77 -4.47 -18.71 -3.47
CA MET A 77 -4.84 -19.89 -4.28
C MET A 77 -5.91 -20.73 -3.60
N ALA A 78 -5.82 -20.95 -2.29
CA ALA A 78 -6.82 -21.69 -1.52
C ALA A 78 -8.18 -20.98 -1.52
N VAL A 79 -8.21 -19.65 -1.33
CA VAL A 79 -9.44 -18.85 -1.37
C VAL A 79 -10.06 -18.86 -2.78
N ALA A 80 -9.24 -18.65 -3.82
CA ALA A 80 -9.72 -18.67 -5.20
C ALA A 80 -10.30 -20.04 -5.59
N SER A 81 -9.64 -21.14 -5.20
CA SER A 81 -10.12 -22.51 -5.40
C SER A 81 -11.45 -22.78 -4.68
N LEU A 82 -11.55 -22.33 -3.40
CA LEU A 82 -12.79 -22.47 -2.62
C LEU A 82 -13.96 -21.75 -3.28
N LEU A 83 -13.75 -20.52 -3.72
CA LEU A 83 -14.79 -19.73 -4.39
C LEU A 83 -15.18 -20.33 -5.73
N ARG A 84 -14.24 -20.89 -6.48
CA ARG A 84 -14.51 -21.60 -7.73
C ARG A 84 -15.39 -22.82 -7.50
N ASN A 85 -15.08 -23.65 -6.49
CA ASN A 85 -15.88 -24.82 -6.13
C ASN A 85 -17.31 -24.43 -5.76
N ARG A 86 -17.49 -23.38 -4.96
CA ARG A 86 -18.82 -22.87 -4.61
C ARG A 86 -19.63 -22.42 -5.82
N MET A 87 -18.98 -21.75 -6.78
CA MET A 87 -19.65 -21.40 -8.05
C MET A 87 -20.07 -22.63 -8.83
N GLU A 88 -19.26 -23.68 -8.87
CA GLU A 88 -19.58 -24.94 -9.56
C GLU A 88 -20.70 -25.71 -8.87
N GLU A 89 -20.85 -25.56 -7.54
CA GLU A 89 -21.95 -26.09 -6.75
C GLU A 89 -23.23 -25.26 -6.89
N GLY A 90 -23.16 -24.10 -7.57
CA GLY A 90 -24.30 -23.22 -7.83
C GLY A 90 -24.59 -22.19 -6.75
N ASP A 91 -23.64 -22.00 -5.81
CA ASP A 91 -23.74 -20.99 -4.76
C ASP A 91 -23.63 -19.57 -5.34
N ASN A 92 -24.43 -18.65 -4.80
CA ASN A 92 -24.25 -17.22 -5.04
C ASN A 92 -23.02 -16.71 -4.28
N ILE A 93 -22.03 -16.16 -5.02
CA ILE A 93 -20.82 -15.59 -4.42
C ILE A 93 -20.83 -14.04 -4.36
N GLU A 94 -21.90 -13.39 -4.84
CA GLU A 94 -21.95 -11.91 -4.95
C GLU A 94 -21.94 -11.21 -3.59
N ASP A 95 -22.57 -11.84 -2.58
CA ASP A 95 -22.56 -11.32 -1.20
C ASP A 95 -21.37 -11.81 -0.38
N THR A 96 -20.26 -12.12 -1.07
CA THR A 96 -18.98 -12.48 -0.45
C THR A 96 -17.99 -11.34 -0.51
N ALA A 97 -17.36 -11.01 0.64
CA ALA A 97 -16.29 -10.02 0.73
C ALA A 97 -14.94 -10.66 1.05
N LEU A 98 -13.91 -10.24 0.32
CA LEU A 98 -12.50 -10.56 0.53
C LEU A 98 -11.82 -9.29 1.04
N LEU A 99 -11.46 -9.27 2.33
CA LEU A 99 -11.06 -8.06 3.03
C LEU A 99 -9.58 -8.11 3.42
N PHE A 100 -8.89 -7.02 3.16
CA PHE A 100 -7.50 -6.80 3.52
C PHE A 100 -7.35 -5.64 4.49
N ARG A 101 -6.23 -5.61 5.19
CA ARG A 101 -5.85 -4.44 5.98
C ARG A 101 -5.43 -3.28 5.08
N THR A 102 -4.67 -3.55 4.02
CA THR A 102 -4.14 -2.55 3.07
C THR A 102 -4.41 -2.97 1.62
N ASN A 103 -4.44 -1.98 0.71
CA ASN A 103 -4.65 -2.23 -0.72
C ASN A 103 -3.43 -2.86 -1.42
N GLN A 104 -2.26 -2.88 -0.79
CA GLN A 104 -1.04 -3.41 -1.42
C GLN A 104 -1.06 -4.93 -1.54
N GLU A 105 -1.82 -5.61 -0.69
CA GLU A 105 -1.92 -7.07 -0.61
C GLU A 105 -2.88 -7.67 -1.65
N THR A 106 -3.70 -6.86 -2.29
CA THR A 106 -4.76 -7.34 -3.20
C THR A 106 -4.27 -7.89 -4.54
N GLU A 107 -3.06 -7.54 -4.99
CA GLU A 107 -2.57 -7.88 -6.34
C GLU A 107 -2.40 -9.40 -6.54
N GLY A 108 -1.87 -10.09 -5.53
CA GLY A 108 -1.68 -11.54 -5.57
C GLY A 108 -3.01 -12.30 -5.59
N LEU A 109 -4.00 -11.82 -4.80
CA LEU A 109 -5.34 -12.40 -4.81
C LEU A 109 -6.04 -12.19 -6.15
N VAL A 110 -5.96 -10.99 -6.72
CA VAL A 110 -6.52 -10.68 -8.04
C VAL A 110 -5.97 -11.63 -9.10
N ALA A 111 -4.66 -11.87 -9.11
CA ALA A 111 -4.04 -12.83 -10.01
C ALA A 111 -4.60 -14.25 -9.83
N ALA A 112 -4.75 -14.72 -8.58
CA ALA A 112 -5.31 -16.04 -8.28
C ALA A 112 -6.78 -16.14 -8.70
N LEU A 113 -7.63 -15.16 -8.41
CA LEU A 113 -9.04 -15.16 -8.83
C LEU A 113 -9.18 -15.20 -10.36
N MET A 114 -8.31 -14.48 -11.07
CA MET A 114 -8.28 -14.51 -12.54
C MET A 114 -7.86 -15.88 -13.07
N GLU A 115 -6.87 -16.53 -12.46
CA GLU A 115 -6.40 -17.88 -12.82
C GLU A 115 -7.52 -18.91 -12.65
N TYR A 116 -8.31 -18.80 -11.58
CA TYR A 116 -9.44 -19.68 -11.30
C TYR A 116 -10.76 -19.27 -11.98
N GLY A 117 -10.77 -18.16 -12.73
CA GLY A 117 -11.96 -17.67 -13.42
C GLY A 117 -13.07 -17.20 -12.47
N VAL A 118 -12.73 -16.77 -11.25
CA VAL A 118 -13.68 -16.24 -10.27
C VAL A 118 -13.94 -14.76 -10.56
N PRO A 119 -15.19 -14.33 -10.85
CA PRO A 119 -15.51 -12.93 -11.04
C PRO A 119 -15.40 -12.16 -9.73
N PHE A 120 -14.93 -10.90 -9.80
CA PHE A 120 -14.81 -10.04 -8.64
C PHE A 120 -15.02 -8.57 -8.97
N THR A 121 -15.41 -7.81 -7.98
CA THR A 121 -15.50 -6.35 -8.03
C THR A 121 -14.54 -5.72 -7.02
N MET A 122 -14.00 -4.54 -7.35
CA MET A 122 -13.16 -3.78 -6.43
C MET A 122 -13.76 -2.40 -6.21
N LYS A 123 -13.96 -2.02 -4.95
CA LYS A 123 -14.41 -0.66 -4.60
C LYS A 123 -13.31 0.37 -4.70
N GLU A 124 -12.07 -0.04 -4.58
CA GLU A 124 -10.88 0.81 -4.66
C GLU A 124 -10.10 0.47 -5.93
N LYS A 125 -9.35 1.45 -6.44
CA LYS A 125 -8.51 1.22 -7.62
C LYS A 125 -7.41 0.22 -7.27
N LEU A 126 -7.13 -0.72 -8.17
CA LEU A 126 -5.99 -1.64 -8.07
C LEU A 126 -4.71 -0.86 -7.75
N PRO A 127 -3.98 -1.25 -6.71
CA PRO A 127 -2.71 -0.59 -6.41
C PRO A 127 -1.76 -0.79 -7.57
N ASN A 128 -1.24 0.29 -8.09
CA ASN A 128 -0.23 0.26 -9.13
C ASN A 128 1.14 0.48 -8.48
N LEU A 129 1.96 -0.56 -8.41
CA LEU A 129 3.34 -0.52 -7.91
C LEU A 129 4.14 0.66 -8.47
N PHE A 130 3.95 0.95 -9.76
CA PHE A 130 4.70 1.98 -10.47
C PHE A 130 4.23 3.42 -10.19
N ARG A 131 3.08 3.60 -9.49
CA ARG A 131 2.65 4.89 -8.96
C ARG A 131 3.25 5.19 -7.59
N HIS A 132 3.89 4.21 -6.95
CA HIS A 132 4.54 4.41 -5.67
C HIS A 132 5.69 5.40 -5.78
N TRP A 133 5.89 6.23 -4.76
CA TRP A 133 6.92 7.28 -4.76
C TRP A 133 8.35 6.72 -4.91
N ILE A 134 8.63 5.51 -4.41
CA ILE A 134 9.91 4.82 -4.60
C ILE A 134 10.18 4.61 -6.08
N CYS A 135 9.18 4.12 -6.85
CA CYS A 135 9.35 3.94 -8.30
C CYS A 135 9.62 5.27 -9.02
N ARG A 136 8.89 6.33 -8.65
CA ARG A 136 9.15 7.67 -9.20
C ARG A 136 10.57 8.14 -8.94
N ASN A 137 11.10 7.87 -7.73
CA ASN A 137 12.49 8.21 -7.43
C ASN A 137 13.48 7.41 -8.28
N MET A 138 13.27 6.09 -8.47
CA MET A 138 14.10 5.27 -9.35
C MET A 138 14.12 5.81 -10.78
N ILE A 139 12.94 6.11 -11.33
CA ILE A 139 12.80 6.71 -12.66
C ILE A 139 13.49 8.08 -12.73
N ALA A 140 13.34 8.92 -11.71
CA ALA A 140 13.96 10.24 -11.66
C ALA A 140 15.49 10.16 -11.64
N TYR A 141 16.07 9.23 -10.88
CA TYR A 141 17.51 8.97 -10.90
C TYR A 141 18.01 8.57 -12.29
N LEU A 142 17.30 7.64 -12.95
CA LEU A 142 17.67 7.18 -14.28
C LEU A 142 17.53 8.29 -15.34
N LYS A 143 16.47 9.10 -15.28
CA LYS A 143 16.32 10.28 -16.17
C LYS A 143 17.46 11.28 -15.99
N MET A 144 17.81 11.59 -14.74
CA MET A 144 18.95 12.47 -14.46
C MET A 144 20.27 11.88 -14.96
N ALA A 145 20.45 10.56 -14.89
CA ALA A 145 21.61 9.86 -15.41
C ALA A 145 21.69 9.92 -16.96
N GLU A 146 20.54 9.90 -17.64
CA GLU A 146 20.42 10.07 -19.09
C GLU A 146 20.51 11.55 -19.56
N GLY A 147 20.67 12.49 -18.63
CA GLY A 147 20.90 13.90 -18.96
C GLY A 147 19.70 14.83 -18.72
N ASP A 148 18.58 14.35 -18.19
CA ASP A 148 17.52 15.25 -17.73
C ASP A 148 18.09 16.16 -16.62
N ARG A 149 17.94 17.45 -16.78
CA ARG A 149 18.36 18.47 -15.81
C ARG A 149 17.18 19.30 -15.32
N SER A 150 15.95 18.84 -15.57
CA SER A 150 14.77 19.57 -15.10
C SER A 150 14.74 19.66 -13.59
N ARG A 151 14.37 20.84 -13.08
CA ARG A 151 14.17 21.09 -11.65
C ARG A 151 13.14 20.12 -11.02
N SER A 152 12.08 19.80 -11.76
CA SER A 152 11.05 18.87 -11.30
C SER A 152 11.60 17.47 -11.03
N THR A 153 12.38 16.91 -11.96
CA THR A 153 13.01 15.60 -11.79
C THR A 153 14.02 15.61 -10.63
N PHE A 154 14.82 16.67 -10.52
CA PHE A 154 15.79 16.79 -9.43
C PHE A 154 15.15 16.85 -8.05
N LEU A 155 14.04 17.57 -7.90
CA LEU A 155 13.28 17.65 -6.64
C LEU A 155 12.81 16.28 -6.12
N GLU A 156 12.59 15.30 -7.00
CA GLU A 156 12.22 13.94 -6.59
C GLU A 156 13.35 13.20 -5.90
N ILE A 157 14.61 13.54 -6.17
CA ILE A 157 15.78 12.78 -5.71
C ILE A 157 16.78 13.58 -4.86
N MET A 158 16.76 14.92 -4.89
CA MET A 158 17.82 15.75 -4.32
C MET A 158 18.16 15.42 -2.86
N ASN A 159 17.16 15.05 -2.05
CA ASN A 159 17.26 14.67 -0.65
C ASN A 159 16.72 13.25 -0.35
N ARG A 160 16.87 12.34 -1.30
CA ARG A 160 16.47 10.93 -1.14
C ARG A 160 17.54 10.00 -1.71
N PRO A 161 18.59 9.63 -0.96
CA PRO A 161 18.87 9.89 0.47
C PRO A 161 19.13 11.34 0.83
N ASN A 162 19.13 11.63 2.14
CA ASN A 162 19.30 12.97 2.69
C ASN A 162 20.64 13.59 2.30
N ARG A 163 20.60 14.73 1.57
CA ARG A 163 21.78 15.50 1.19
C ARG A 163 21.76 16.94 1.71
N TYR A 164 20.61 17.34 2.29
CA TYR A 164 20.39 18.67 2.85
C TYR A 164 20.49 19.82 1.81
N ILE A 165 20.17 19.52 0.55
CA ILE A 165 20.11 20.55 -0.50
C ILE A 165 18.84 21.37 -0.29
N SER A 166 18.97 22.70 -0.14
CA SER A 166 17.82 23.60 -0.02
C SER A 166 17.14 23.83 -1.36
N ARG A 167 15.83 24.01 -1.33
CA ARG A 167 15.06 24.43 -2.52
C ARG A 167 15.44 25.83 -2.99
N GLU A 168 15.92 26.66 -2.10
CA GLU A 168 16.41 28.01 -2.40
C GLU A 168 17.67 28.04 -3.27
N ALA A 169 18.44 26.94 -3.26
CA ALA A 169 19.59 26.78 -4.17
C ALA A 169 19.18 26.48 -5.63
N LEU A 170 17.89 26.28 -5.89
CA LEU A 170 17.34 25.88 -7.19
C LEU A 170 16.58 27.04 -7.85
N ASN A 171 17.29 28.05 -8.34
CA ASN A 171 16.67 29.26 -8.89
C ASN A 171 16.27 29.14 -10.36
N SER A 172 16.76 28.12 -11.08
CA SER A 172 16.47 27.89 -12.51
C SER A 172 15.52 26.69 -12.70
N SER A 173 14.85 26.65 -13.84
CA SER A 173 14.08 25.49 -14.32
C SER A 173 14.97 24.29 -14.68
N GLN A 174 16.25 24.53 -14.91
CA GLN A 174 17.29 23.54 -15.19
C GLN A 174 18.32 23.52 -14.08
N ILE A 175 18.80 22.33 -13.72
CA ILE A 175 19.80 22.13 -12.69
C ILE A 175 21.20 22.19 -13.29
N ASN A 176 22.02 23.08 -12.73
CA ASN A 176 23.43 23.19 -13.01
C ASN A 176 24.22 22.85 -11.73
N PHE A 177 24.99 21.78 -11.74
CA PHE A 177 25.77 21.34 -10.58
C PHE A 177 26.89 22.32 -10.22
N ASN A 178 27.42 23.11 -11.18
CA ASN A 178 28.39 24.15 -10.88
C ASN A 178 27.75 25.32 -10.12
N GLU A 179 26.55 25.74 -10.51
CA GLU A 179 25.79 26.76 -9.80
C GLU A 179 25.41 26.31 -8.38
N LEU A 180 25.06 25.02 -8.22
CA LEU A 180 24.82 24.45 -6.89
C LEU A 180 26.08 24.46 -6.00
N ARG A 181 27.24 24.13 -6.55
CA ARG A 181 28.51 24.22 -5.80
C ARG A 181 28.85 25.67 -5.48
N GLU A 182 28.64 26.61 -6.37
CA GLU A 182 28.86 28.04 -6.10
C GLU A 182 27.94 28.56 -4.99
N TYR A 183 26.66 28.14 -4.99
CA TYR A 183 25.72 28.49 -3.90
C TYR A 183 26.21 28.02 -2.52
N TYR A 184 26.88 26.87 -2.47
CA TYR A 184 27.38 26.26 -1.23
C TYR A 184 28.90 26.39 -1.05
N LYS A 185 29.58 27.33 -1.73
CA LYS A 185 31.03 27.46 -1.73
C LYS A 185 31.67 27.60 -0.35
N ASP A 186 30.93 28.16 0.62
CA ASP A 186 31.39 28.30 2.00
C ASP A 186 31.16 27.03 2.84
N LYS A 187 30.71 25.93 2.26
CA LYS A 187 30.40 24.66 2.90
C LYS A 187 30.98 23.48 2.11
N ASP A 188 32.25 23.19 2.31
CA ASP A 188 32.98 22.13 1.60
C ASP A 188 32.25 20.80 1.59
N TRP A 189 31.69 20.39 2.74
CA TRP A 189 30.94 19.15 2.86
C TRP A 189 29.69 19.10 1.98
N MET A 190 29.07 20.24 1.64
CA MET A 190 27.95 20.30 0.69
C MET A 190 28.43 20.17 -0.74
N CYS A 191 29.56 20.83 -1.08
CA CYS A 191 30.19 20.71 -2.38
C CYS A 191 30.61 19.26 -2.66
N ASP A 192 31.14 18.56 -1.66
CA ASP A 192 31.49 17.13 -1.74
C ASP A 192 30.26 16.25 -2.01
N ARG A 193 29.14 16.49 -1.31
CA ARG A 193 27.88 15.76 -1.53
C ARG A 193 27.31 15.98 -2.91
N ILE A 194 27.38 17.21 -3.43
CA ILE A 194 26.93 17.55 -4.78
C ILE A 194 27.81 16.86 -5.81
N THR A 195 29.12 16.87 -5.63
CA THR A 195 30.08 16.21 -6.50
C THR A 195 29.92 14.68 -6.49
N THR A 196 29.67 14.12 -5.30
CA THR A 196 29.35 12.70 -5.15
C THR A 196 28.08 12.34 -5.89
N LEU A 197 27.01 13.15 -5.77
CA LEU A 197 25.75 12.91 -6.50
C LEU A 197 25.97 12.96 -8.00
N GLU A 198 26.69 13.96 -8.52
CA GLU A 198 27.00 14.09 -9.95
C GLU A 198 27.82 12.89 -10.46
N THR A 199 28.77 12.40 -9.66
CA THR A 199 29.55 11.20 -9.97
C THR A 199 28.67 9.95 -10.00
N HIS A 200 27.79 9.79 -9.02
CA HIS A 200 26.84 8.67 -8.99
C HIS A 200 25.89 8.69 -10.21
N LEU A 201 25.38 9.86 -10.61
CA LEU A 201 24.54 10.00 -11.81
C LEU A 201 25.31 9.59 -13.09
N ARG A 202 26.61 9.91 -13.18
CA ARG A 202 27.44 9.47 -14.29
C ARG A 202 27.60 7.95 -14.33
N ILE A 203 27.82 7.32 -13.17
CA ILE A 203 27.90 5.85 -13.05
C ILE A 203 26.57 5.22 -13.48
N LEU A 204 25.44 5.74 -12.97
CA LEU A 204 24.11 5.24 -13.33
C LEU A 204 23.84 5.24 -14.83
N GLY A 205 24.35 6.26 -15.55
CA GLY A 205 24.21 6.36 -17.02
C GLY A 205 24.90 5.26 -17.81
N THR A 206 25.81 4.48 -17.17
CA THR A 206 26.50 3.34 -17.80
C THR A 206 25.82 1.99 -17.49
N LEU A 207 24.82 1.97 -16.62
CA LEU A 207 24.22 0.75 -16.11
C LEU A 207 22.86 0.47 -16.76
N SER A 208 22.50 -0.83 -16.84
CA SER A 208 21.11 -1.19 -17.12
C SER A 208 20.18 -0.76 -15.98
N PRO A 209 18.86 -0.56 -16.22
CA PRO A 209 17.94 -0.18 -15.16
C PRO A 209 17.99 -1.08 -13.91
N PHE A 210 18.09 -2.39 -14.10
CA PHE A 210 18.25 -3.34 -13.00
C PHE A 210 19.51 -3.10 -12.17
N ALA A 211 20.67 -2.97 -12.82
CA ALA A 211 21.94 -2.69 -12.15
C ALA A 211 21.96 -1.31 -11.51
N ALA A 212 21.37 -0.31 -12.17
CA ALA A 212 21.26 1.05 -11.68
C ALA A 212 20.39 1.13 -10.40
N ILE A 213 19.23 0.47 -10.35
CA ILE A 213 18.39 0.41 -9.15
C ILE A 213 19.16 -0.25 -8.00
N ASN A 214 19.90 -1.33 -8.26
CA ASN A 214 20.73 -1.94 -7.23
C ASN A 214 21.84 -1.00 -6.73
N PHE A 215 22.48 -0.23 -7.62
CA PHE A 215 23.47 0.77 -7.24
C PHE A 215 22.84 1.91 -6.41
N ILE A 216 21.65 2.41 -6.78
CA ILE A 216 20.91 3.40 -6.00
C ILE A 216 20.61 2.84 -4.61
N ARG A 217 20.13 1.60 -4.55
CA ARG A 217 19.77 0.91 -3.32
C ARG A 217 20.94 0.82 -2.35
N LYS A 218 22.06 0.24 -2.80
CA LYS A 218 23.20 -0.12 -1.96
C LYS A 218 24.34 0.92 -2.01
N GLY A 219 24.71 1.32 -3.22
CA GLY A 219 25.86 2.22 -3.44
C GLY A 219 25.56 3.68 -3.07
N MET A 220 24.32 4.12 -3.20
CA MET A 220 23.92 5.48 -2.85
C MET A 220 23.22 5.58 -1.48
N GLY A 221 23.01 4.46 -0.77
CA GLY A 221 22.40 4.44 0.56
C GLY A 221 20.89 4.64 0.58
N PHE A 222 20.19 4.32 -0.53
CA PHE A 222 18.73 4.52 -0.58
C PHE A 222 17.98 3.52 0.31
N GLU A 223 18.48 2.31 0.48
CA GLU A 223 17.88 1.32 1.39
C GLU A 223 17.93 1.79 2.85
N GLU A 224 19.06 2.35 3.29
CA GLU A 224 19.19 2.94 4.63
C GLU A 224 18.24 4.11 4.81
N TYR A 225 18.16 4.99 3.82
CA TYR A 225 17.19 6.08 3.83
C TYR A 225 15.74 5.57 3.98
N LEU A 226 15.37 4.45 3.35
CA LEU A 226 14.04 3.88 3.51
C LEU A 226 13.78 3.39 4.94
N ARG A 227 14.79 2.81 5.61
CA ARG A 227 14.71 2.39 7.01
C ARG A 227 14.52 3.59 7.94
N GLU A 228 15.32 4.65 7.77
CA GLU A 228 15.19 5.90 8.52
C GLU A 228 13.81 6.56 8.29
N TYR A 229 13.36 6.61 7.03
CA TYR A 229 12.05 7.14 6.68
C TYR A 229 10.92 6.35 7.32
N ALA A 230 11.00 5.02 7.31
CA ALA A 230 10.00 4.14 7.93
C ALA A 230 9.93 4.38 9.45
N GLN A 231 11.08 4.49 10.13
CA GLN A 231 11.15 4.81 11.54
C GLN A 231 10.51 6.16 11.87
N TYR A 232 10.83 7.20 11.10
CA TYR A 232 10.25 8.52 11.26
C TYR A 232 8.73 8.52 11.06
N ARG A 233 8.23 7.76 10.08
CA ARG A 233 6.80 7.65 9.74
C ARG A 233 6.06 6.64 10.59
N LYS A 234 6.74 5.88 11.46
CA LYS A 234 6.20 4.80 12.28
C LYS A 234 5.49 3.71 11.45
N ILE A 235 6.08 3.36 10.32
CA ILE A 235 5.66 2.24 9.46
C ILE A 235 6.73 1.16 9.46
N LYS A 236 6.37 -0.05 9.04
CA LYS A 236 7.32 -1.17 8.98
C LYS A 236 8.31 -0.97 7.84
N PRO A 237 9.64 -1.02 8.07
CA PRO A 237 10.63 -0.87 7.01
C PRO A 237 10.48 -1.93 5.91
N GLU A 238 10.05 -3.14 6.26
CA GLU A 238 9.86 -4.27 5.38
C GLU A 238 8.91 -3.93 4.23
N GLU A 239 7.82 -3.20 4.48
CA GLU A 239 6.84 -2.80 3.46
C GLU A 239 7.47 -1.95 2.35
N LEU A 240 8.37 -1.03 2.72
CA LEU A 240 9.08 -0.19 1.74
C LEU A 240 10.17 -0.96 1.00
N LEU A 241 10.84 -1.87 1.70
CA LEU A 241 11.88 -2.71 1.11
C LEU A 241 11.30 -3.72 0.13
N GLU A 242 10.19 -4.37 0.44
CA GLU A 242 9.46 -5.25 -0.47
C GLU A 242 8.98 -4.48 -1.72
N THR A 243 8.47 -3.25 -1.53
CA THR A 243 8.12 -2.39 -2.66
C THR A 243 9.32 -2.11 -3.56
N LEU A 244 10.49 -1.80 -2.97
CA LEU A 244 11.72 -1.60 -3.72
C LEU A 244 12.20 -2.88 -4.40
N ASP A 245 12.08 -4.04 -3.75
CA ASP A 245 12.42 -5.36 -4.34
C ASP A 245 11.57 -5.64 -5.57
N ARG A 246 10.27 -5.42 -5.51
CA ARG A 246 9.35 -5.61 -6.64
C ARG A 246 9.64 -4.65 -7.79
N ILE A 247 9.95 -3.37 -7.49
CA ILE A 247 10.38 -2.39 -8.50
C ILE A 247 11.68 -2.84 -9.16
N HIS A 248 12.65 -3.30 -8.38
CA HIS A 248 13.93 -3.80 -8.86
C HIS A 248 13.75 -5.02 -9.79
N GLU A 249 13.00 -6.03 -9.36
CA GLU A 249 12.72 -7.21 -10.19
C GLU A 249 11.98 -6.85 -11.49
N SER A 250 11.10 -5.85 -11.49
CA SER A 250 10.41 -5.40 -12.71
C SER A 250 11.34 -4.85 -13.79
N ALA A 251 12.53 -4.38 -13.40
CA ALA A 251 13.55 -3.88 -14.31
C ALA A 251 14.47 -5.00 -14.87
N LYS A 252 14.32 -6.24 -14.40
CA LYS A 252 15.15 -7.37 -14.82
C LYS A 252 15.01 -7.66 -16.32
N GLY A 253 16.14 -7.81 -16.98
CA GLY A 253 16.19 -8.01 -18.44
C GLY A 253 15.96 -6.76 -19.27
N MET A 254 15.61 -5.61 -18.68
CA MET A 254 15.46 -4.34 -19.37
C MET A 254 16.84 -3.73 -19.67
N LYS A 255 17.11 -3.44 -20.94
CA LYS A 255 18.42 -2.91 -21.36
C LYS A 255 18.51 -1.37 -21.22
N THR A 256 17.38 -0.67 -21.31
CA THR A 256 17.32 0.79 -21.28
C THR A 256 16.16 1.29 -20.43
N LEU A 257 16.24 2.53 -19.93
CA LEU A 257 15.15 3.17 -19.22
C LEU A 257 13.87 3.23 -20.08
N ALA A 258 14.00 3.58 -21.36
CA ALA A 258 12.85 3.65 -22.27
C ALA A 258 12.09 2.32 -22.37
N LYS A 259 12.79 1.18 -22.42
CA LYS A 259 12.16 -0.15 -22.42
C LYS A 259 11.46 -0.44 -21.10
N TRP A 260 12.06 -0.07 -19.98
CA TRP A 260 11.42 -0.25 -18.67
C TRP A 260 10.20 0.66 -18.51
N GLN A 261 10.25 1.90 -18.97
CA GLN A 261 9.09 2.81 -18.98
C GLN A 261 7.96 2.28 -19.87
N ALA A 262 8.25 1.77 -21.05
CA ALA A 262 7.24 1.16 -21.90
C ALA A 262 6.57 -0.05 -21.23
N TYR A 263 7.32 -0.88 -20.53
CA TYR A 263 6.77 -1.97 -19.72
C TYR A 263 5.83 -1.43 -18.61
N ILE A 264 6.24 -0.38 -17.89
CA ILE A 264 5.43 0.26 -16.83
C ILE A 264 4.12 0.81 -17.41
N GLU A 265 4.17 1.46 -18.56
CA GLU A 265 2.99 2.01 -19.25
C GLU A 265 2.04 0.90 -19.69
N GLU A 266 2.55 -0.17 -20.28
CA GLU A 266 1.74 -1.31 -20.70
C GLU A 266 1.11 -2.01 -19.50
N TYR A 267 1.85 -2.25 -18.45
CA TYR A 267 1.35 -2.80 -17.19
C TYR A 267 0.22 -1.92 -16.62
N THR A 268 0.43 -0.61 -16.56
CA THR A 268 -0.56 0.35 -16.07
C THR A 268 -1.84 0.34 -16.93
N LYS A 269 -1.68 0.25 -18.24
CA LYS A 269 -2.81 0.16 -19.19
C LYS A 269 -3.61 -1.12 -18.97
N ARG A 270 -2.95 -2.27 -18.87
CA ARG A 270 -3.59 -3.57 -18.57
C ARG A 270 -4.36 -3.53 -17.26
N LEU A 271 -3.76 -2.99 -16.20
CA LEU A 271 -4.42 -2.81 -14.90
C LEU A 271 -5.70 -1.97 -15.00
N ASN A 272 -5.63 -0.84 -15.72
CA ASN A 272 -6.78 0.04 -15.90
C ASN A 272 -7.89 -0.62 -16.76
N GLU A 273 -7.52 -1.37 -17.79
CA GLU A 273 -8.46 -2.13 -18.62
C GLU A 273 -9.15 -3.24 -17.83
N GLN A 274 -8.40 -3.94 -17.00
CA GLN A 274 -8.96 -4.96 -16.09
C GLN A 274 -9.92 -4.33 -15.09
N ALA A 275 -9.54 -3.21 -14.46
CA ALA A 275 -10.42 -2.49 -13.54
C ALA A 275 -11.72 -2.01 -14.21
N ARG A 276 -11.65 -1.55 -15.49
CA ARG A 276 -12.85 -1.15 -16.24
C ARG A 276 -13.76 -2.32 -16.59
N LYS A 277 -13.18 -3.42 -17.09
CA LYS A 277 -13.97 -4.64 -17.42
C LYS A 277 -14.70 -5.22 -16.22
N GLN A 278 -14.20 -4.97 -15.02
CA GLN A 278 -14.78 -5.44 -13.76
C GLN A 278 -15.80 -4.45 -13.18
N GLN A 279 -15.63 -3.14 -13.40
CA GLN A 279 -16.61 -2.13 -12.99
C GLN A 279 -17.95 -2.26 -13.77
N ASP A 280 -17.88 -2.73 -15.03
CA ASP A 280 -19.06 -2.96 -15.86
C ASP A 280 -19.82 -4.26 -15.49
N LYS A 281 -19.17 -5.18 -14.77
CA LYS A 281 -19.79 -6.38 -14.19
C LYS A 281 -19.98 -6.17 -12.71
N LYS A 282 -21.22 -5.89 -12.28
CA LYS A 282 -21.61 -5.85 -10.86
C LYS A 282 -21.67 -7.23 -10.20
N GLU A 283 -21.17 -8.26 -10.86
CA GLU A 283 -21.26 -9.66 -10.48
C GLU A 283 -19.93 -10.15 -9.92
N GLY A 284 -19.98 -10.95 -8.85
CA GLY A 284 -18.84 -11.60 -8.24
C GLY A 284 -18.45 -11.07 -6.86
N VAL A 285 -17.43 -11.67 -6.28
CA VAL A 285 -16.97 -11.34 -4.92
C VAL A 285 -16.45 -9.91 -4.81
N THR A 286 -16.67 -9.27 -3.68
CA THR A 286 -16.17 -7.91 -3.42
C THR A 286 -14.78 -7.96 -2.79
N ILE A 287 -13.78 -7.35 -3.42
CA ILE A 287 -12.45 -7.13 -2.84
C ILE A 287 -12.38 -5.70 -2.29
N SER A 288 -11.97 -5.55 -1.03
CA SER A 288 -11.90 -4.23 -0.41
C SER A 288 -11.00 -4.24 0.84
N THR A 289 -10.72 -3.05 1.38
CA THR A 289 -10.08 -2.93 2.68
C THR A 289 -11.10 -2.96 3.82
N LEU A 290 -10.69 -3.43 5.02
CA LEU A 290 -11.51 -3.38 6.24
C LEU A 290 -12.08 -1.97 6.51
N HIS A 291 -11.35 -0.93 6.10
CA HIS A 291 -11.79 0.46 6.27
C HIS A 291 -12.90 0.88 5.31
N ALA A 292 -12.83 0.43 4.07
CA ALA A 292 -13.75 0.85 3.02
C ALA A 292 -15.12 0.17 3.12
N VAL A 293 -15.19 -0.99 3.77
CA VAL A 293 -16.44 -1.74 3.98
C VAL A 293 -17.17 -1.39 5.26
N LYS A 294 -16.65 -0.44 6.05
CA LYS A 294 -17.35 -0.02 7.27
C LYS A 294 -18.77 0.44 6.95
N GLY A 295 -19.76 -0.20 7.60
CA GLY A 295 -21.18 0.09 7.40
C GLY A 295 -21.85 -0.74 6.29
N LEU A 296 -21.11 -1.61 5.62
CA LEU A 296 -21.67 -2.58 4.67
C LEU A 296 -21.92 -3.92 5.34
N GLU A 297 -22.65 -4.79 4.66
CA GLU A 297 -23.02 -6.13 5.11
C GLU A 297 -22.75 -7.12 3.97
N TYR A 298 -22.33 -8.33 4.34
CA TYR A 298 -22.05 -9.44 3.45
C TYR A 298 -22.41 -10.74 4.15
N ASP A 299 -22.89 -11.71 3.41
CA ASP A 299 -23.22 -13.02 3.95
C ASP A 299 -21.96 -13.80 4.33
N ILE A 300 -20.89 -13.65 3.55
CA ILE A 300 -19.63 -14.33 3.78
C ILE A 300 -18.49 -13.34 3.73
N VAL A 301 -17.62 -13.41 4.72
CA VAL A 301 -16.45 -12.53 4.81
C VAL A 301 -15.19 -13.36 5.02
N TYR A 302 -14.21 -13.17 4.15
CA TYR A 302 -12.84 -13.65 4.32
C TYR A 302 -11.94 -12.47 4.66
N ILE A 303 -11.24 -12.54 5.79
CA ILE A 303 -10.23 -11.56 6.19
C ILE A 303 -8.88 -12.18 5.86
N LEU A 304 -8.16 -11.56 4.95
CA LEU A 304 -6.90 -12.05 4.39
C LEU A 304 -5.74 -11.18 4.90
N ASN A 305 -4.56 -11.79 4.96
CA ASN A 305 -3.38 -11.14 5.54
C ASN A 305 -2.26 -10.99 4.52
#